data_361ac69b1c529e2d60c57272f2aa9b39
#
_entry.id   361ac69b1c529e2d60c57272f2aa9b39
#
_cell.length_a   1.000
_cell.length_b   1.000
_cell.length_c   1.000
_cell.angle_alpha   90.00
_cell.angle_beta   90.00
_cell.angle_gamma   90.00
#
_symmetry.space_group_name_H-M   'P 1'
#
loop_
_entity.id
_entity.type
_entity.pdbx_description
1 polymer ?
#
loop_
_entity_poly.entity_id
_entity_poly.type
_entity_poly.pdbx_seq_one_letter_code
_entity_poly.pdbx_strand_id
1 'polypeptide(L)'
;MGRIHTGNYKCLEIFLKSLEGKQGCLRMKGDEGPWMEYSAGACRYTLHRIPVKLDTEYEVELLDCQVSIAYLSESDDMMDEGVCFLEYVTDEAKKASEDGEVKFSGAGGWLATNDLGAWYDTLNREQYHFNAYKNWINDPNGLCYYKGYYHLYYQANPHSQEWDVM
;
A
#
# COMPACT_ATOMS: atom_id res chain seq x y z
N MET A 1 9.71 -2.91 -13.40
CA MET A 1 10.61 -3.16 -12.25
C MET A 1 10.64 -1.91 -11.41
N GLY A 2 10.44 -2.01 -10.12
CA GLY A 2 10.48 -0.91 -9.19
C GLY A 2 11.32 -1.24 -7.96
N ARG A 3 11.51 -0.26 -7.07
CA ARG A 3 12.26 -0.44 -5.82
C ARG A 3 11.43 0.04 -4.66
N ILE A 4 11.50 -0.67 -3.54
CA ILE A 4 10.89 -0.31 -2.27
C ILE A 4 11.98 -0.26 -1.21
N HIS A 5 12.09 0.87 -0.51
CA HIS A 5 12.96 1.01 0.65
C HIS A 5 12.14 0.82 1.92
N THR A 6 12.55 -0.07 2.79
CA THR A 6 11.75 -0.52 3.93
C THR A 6 11.85 0.39 5.16
N GLY A 7 12.89 1.21 5.28
CA GLY A 7 13.08 2.06 6.46
C GLY A 7 12.98 1.26 7.76
N ASN A 8 12.17 1.72 8.69
CA ASN A 8 11.96 1.10 10.00
C ASN A 8 10.85 0.02 10.02
N TYR A 9 10.31 -0.35 8.86
CA TYR A 9 9.19 -1.30 8.77
C TYR A 9 9.69 -2.73 8.57
N LYS A 10 8.97 -3.70 9.14
CA LYS A 10 9.30 -5.14 9.17
C LYS A 10 8.45 -5.99 8.24
N CYS A 11 7.38 -5.43 7.68
CA CYS A 11 6.44 -6.17 6.85
C CYS A 11 6.01 -5.34 5.64
N LEU A 12 5.99 -5.96 4.46
CA LEU A 12 5.28 -5.45 3.29
C LEU A 12 3.94 -6.20 3.20
N GLU A 13 2.85 -5.47 3.28
CA GLU A 13 1.50 -5.98 3.02
C GLU A 13 1.03 -5.51 1.65
N ILE A 14 0.63 -6.45 0.80
CA ILE A 14 0.27 -6.16 -0.57
C ILE A 14 -0.87 -7.06 -1.05
N PHE A 15 -1.86 -6.46 -1.70
CA PHE A 15 -3.02 -7.14 -2.26
C PHE A 15 -2.88 -7.27 -3.77
N LEU A 16 -2.83 -8.51 -4.26
CA LEU A 16 -2.53 -8.86 -5.65
C LEU A 16 -3.69 -9.60 -6.30
N LYS A 17 -4.01 -9.21 -7.53
CA LYS A 17 -4.96 -9.93 -8.39
C LYS A 17 -4.35 -10.12 -9.77
N SER A 18 -4.46 -11.33 -10.33
CA SER A 18 -4.06 -11.62 -11.71
C SER A 18 -4.88 -10.82 -12.72
N LEU A 19 -4.26 -10.42 -13.81
CA LEU A 19 -5.00 -9.93 -14.97
C LEU A 19 -5.86 -11.05 -15.57
N GLU A 20 -6.94 -10.67 -16.23
CA GLU A 20 -7.89 -11.62 -16.79
C GLU A 20 -7.20 -12.63 -17.73
N GLY A 21 -7.47 -13.92 -17.51
CA GLY A 21 -6.87 -15.01 -18.29
C GLY A 21 -5.38 -15.26 -18.05
N LYS A 22 -4.78 -14.62 -17.04
CA LYS A 22 -3.35 -14.74 -16.72
C LYS A 22 -3.11 -15.40 -15.36
N GLN A 23 -1.90 -15.87 -15.16
CA GLN A 23 -1.37 -16.25 -13.85
C GLN A 23 -0.31 -15.22 -13.47
N GLY A 24 -0.74 -14.24 -12.68
CA GLY A 24 0.13 -13.15 -12.28
C GLY A 24 0.86 -13.44 -10.97
N CYS A 25 1.97 -12.76 -10.76
CA CYS A 25 2.71 -12.82 -9.52
C CYS A 25 3.48 -11.51 -9.25
N LEU A 26 3.81 -11.32 -7.97
CA LEU A 26 4.85 -10.40 -7.54
C LEU A 26 6.15 -11.17 -7.42
N ARG A 27 7.23 -10.63 -7.96
CA ARG A 27 8.60 -11.09 -7.68
C ARG A 27 9.34 -10.01 -6.91
N MET A 28 10.08 -10.43 -5.90
CA MET A 28 10.78 -9.53 -5.00
C MET A 28 12.13 -10.11 -4.59
N LYS A 29 13.17 -9.29 -4.54
CA LYS A 29 14.47 -9.67 -3.96
C LYS A 29 15.09 -8.49 -3.22
N GLY A 30 15.76 -8.75 -2.10
CA GLY A 30 16.66 -7.80 -1.44
C GLY A 30 18.07 -7.89 -2.06
N ASP A 31 18.98 -7.02 -1.59
CA ASP A 31 20.30 -6.76 -2.19
C ASP A 31 21.12 -8.01 -2.54
N GLU A 32 21.11 -9.06 -1.71
CA GLU A 32 21.91 -10.28 -1.90
C GLU A 32 21.10 -11.57 -1.95
N GLY A 33 19.76 -11.47 -2.00
CA GLY A 33 18.87 -12.62 -1.93
C GLY A 33 18.45 -13.17 -3.29
N PRO A 34 17.90 -14.41 -3.31
CA PRO A 34 17.22 -14.93 -4.48
C PRO A 34 15.91 -14.16 -4.71
N TRP A 35 15.39 -14.23 -5.93
CA TRP A 35 14.03 -13.81 -6.22
C TRP A 35 13.03 -14.69 -5.45
N MET A 36 12.16 -14.05 -4.71
CA MET A 36 10.97 -14.68 -4.09
C MET A 36 9.76 -14.35 -4.95
N GLU A 37 8.84 -15.29 -5.06
CA GLU A 37 7.66 -15.16 -5.89
C GLU A 37 6.37 -15.36 -5.08
N TYR A 38 5.39 -14.49 -5.29
CA TYR A 38 4.10 -14.47 -4.59
C TYR A 38 2.98 -14.43 -5.62
N SER A 39 2.21 -15.52 -5.72
CA SER A 39 1.16 -15.67 -6.72
C SER A 39 -0.02 -14.74 -6.47
N ALA A 40 -0.46 -14.04 -7.48
CA ALA A 40 -1.66 -13.20 -7.40
C ALA A 40 -2.94 -14.07 -7.47
N GLY A 41 -4.00 -13.63 -6.79
CA GLY A 41 -5.29 -14.31 -6.84
C GLY A 41 -5.90 -14.28 -8.25
N ALA A 42 -6.51 -15.36 -8.68
CA ALA A 42 -7.07 -15.48 -10.04
C ALA A 42 -8.32 -14.59 -10.23
N CYS A 43 -9.27 -14.66 -9.28
CA CYS A 43 -10.57 -13.99 -9.38
C CYS A 43 -10.74 -12.83 -8.40
N ARG A 44 -9.97 -12.81 -7.32
CA ARG A 44 -10.04 -11.80 -6.25
C ARG A 44 -8.64 -11.38 -5.81
N TYR A 45 -8.55 -10.27 -5.11
CA TYR A 45 -7.30 -9.86 -4.49
C TYR A 45 -6.90 -10.83 -3.37
N THR A 46 -5.63 -11.19 -3.34
CA THR A 46 -5.02 -12.02 -2.30
C THR A 46 -4.03 -11.17 -1.54
N LEU A 47 -4.16 -11.14 -0.22
CA LEU A 47 -3.21 -10.48 0.67
C LEU A 47 -1.95 -11.34 0.83
N HIS A 48 -0.81 -10.70 0.66
CA HIS A 48 0.50 -11.23 1.07
C HIS A 48 1.07 -10.35 2.17
N ARG A 49 1.48 -10.99 3.26
CA ARG A 49 2.26 -10.37 4.34
C ARG A 49 3.68 -10.89 4.23
N ILE A 50 4.57 -10.06 3.75
CA ILE A 50 5.94 -10.41 3.39
C ILE A 50 6.89 -9.80 4.42
N PRO A 51 7.56 -10.62 5.27
CA PRO A 51 8.59 -10.12 6.16
C PRO A 51 9.72 -9.49 5.38
N VAL A 52 10.13 -8.30 5.79
CA VAL A 52 11.25 -7.56 5.17
C VAL A 52 12.29 -7.20 6.22
N LYS A 53 13.53 -6.96 5.78
CA LYS A 53 14.59 -6.46 6.64
C LYS A 53 14.48 -4.95 6.76
N LEU A 54 14.84 -4.41 7.92
CA LEU A 54 14.91 -2.98 8.15
C LEU A 54 15.95 -2.34 7.22
N ASP A 55 15.72 -1.08 6.88
CA ASP A 55 16.62 -0.21 6.12
C ASP A 55 17.22 -0.89 4.87
N THR A 56 16.38 -1.63 4.16
CA THR A 56 16.78 -2.45 3.01
C THR A 56 16.02 -2.05 1.76
N GLU A 57 16.73 -1.95 0.65
CA GLU A 57 16.12 -1.78 -0.67
C GLU A 57 15.75 -3.13 -1.28
N TYR A 58 14.52 -3.24 -1.76
CA TYR A 58 14.03 -4.41 -2.49
C TYR A 58 13.70 -4.05 -3.93
N GLU A 59 14.20 -4.84 -4.87
CA GLU A 59 13.72 -4.83 -6.25
C GLU A 59 12.39 -5.59 -6.33
N VAL A 60 11.40 -5.00 -7.00
CA VAL A 60 10.04 -5.53 -7.09
C VAL A 60 9.55 -5.51 -8.53
N GLU A 61 9.02 -6.63 -8.99
CA GLU A 61 8.41 -6.79 -10.31
C GLU A 61 6.97 -7.29 -10.17
N LEU A 62 6.05 -6.65 -10.91
CA LEU A 62 4.69 -7.11 -11.09
C LEU A 62 4.58 -7.78 -12.46
N LEU A 63 4.21 -9.05 -12.49
CA LEU A 63 4.06 -9.84 -13.71
C LEU A 63 2.59 -10.25 -13.86
N ASP A 64 1.94 -9.81 -14.92
CA ASP A 64 0.54 -10.13 -15.25
C ASP A 64 -0.45 -9.98 -14.08
N CYS A 65 -0.19 -9.05 -13.17
CA CYS A 65 -1.05 -8.75 -12.02
C CYS A 65 -1.20 -7.25 -11.76
N GLN A 66 -2.20 -6.92 -10.97
CA GLN A 66 -2.48 -5.58 -10.50
C GLN A 66 -2.47 -5.54 -8.97
N VAL A 67 -2.14 -4.37 -8.43
CA VAL A 67 -2.15 -4.08 -6.99
C VAL A 67 -3.37 -3.22 -6.68
N SER A 68 -4.10 -3.55 -5.62
CA SER A 68 -5.14 -2.68 -5.10
C SER A 68 -4.59 -1.73 -4.04
N ILE A 69 -3.89 -2.28 -3.06
CA ILE A 69 -3.25 -1.53 -1.98
C ILE A 69 -1.94 -2.22 -1.61
N ALA A 70 -0.94 -1.43 -1.27
CA ALA A 70 0.31 -1.90 -0.70
C ALA A 70 0.77 -0.92 0.38
N TYR A 71 1.35 -1.45 1.45
CA TYR A 71 1.92 -0.62 2.51
C TYR A 71 2.98 -1.38 3.30
N LEU A 72 3.90 -0.62 3.87
CA LEU A 72 4.85 -1.12 4.85
C LEU A 72 4.24 -0.95 6.25
N SER A 73 4.41 -1.95 7.10
CA SER A 73 3.83 -2.01 8.45
C SER A 73 4.80 -2.62 9.46
N GLU A 74 4.35 -2.66 10.72
CA GLU A 74 5.10 -3.27 11.83
C GLU A 74 6.43 -2.54 12.14
N SER A 75 6.40 -1.21 12.17
CA SER A 75 7.46 -0.41 12.77
C SER A 75 7.52 -0.62 14.29
N ASP A 76 8.69 -0.44 14.88
CA ASP A 76 8.86 -0.45 16.34
C ASP A 76 8.14 0.73 17.01
N ASP A 77 7.89 1.81 16.27
CA ASP A 77 7.10 2.96 16.70
C ASP A 77 5.81 3.13 15.87
N MET A 78 4.90 2.16 16.00
CA MET A 78 3.62 2.18 15.31
C MET A 78 2.74 3.40 15.65
N MET A 79 3.02 4.08 16.76
CA MET A 79 2.24 5.25 17.19
C MET A 79 2.60 6.50 16.42
N ASP A 80 3.87 6.68 16.11
CA ASP A 80 4.37 7.86 15.42
C ASP A 80 4.58 7.59 13.90
N GLU A 81 5.01 6.39 13.55
CA GLU A 81 5.28 6.03 12.15
C GLU A 81 4.06 5.42 11.43
N GLY A 82 3.18 4.72 12.17
CA GLY A 82 1.98 4.09 11.62
C GLY A 82 2.28 3.08 10.53
N VAL A 83 1.68 3.26 9.36
CA VAL A 83 1.96 2.50 8.14
C VAL A 83 2.42 3.43 7.03
N CYS A 84 3.33 2.94 6.19
CA CYS A 84 3.79 3.65 5.00
C CYS A 84 3.08 3.10 3.77
N PHE A 85 2.13 3.83 3.22
CA PHE A 85 1.46 3.44 1.99
C PHE A 85 2.38 3.54 0.78
N LEU A 86 2.23 2.56 -0.11
CA LEU A 86 2.98 2.46 -1.35
C LEU A 86 2.03 2.53 -2.53
N GLU A 87 2.32 3.39 -3.49
CA GLU A 87 1.60 3.46 -4.74
C GLU A 87 2.50 3.05 -5.90
N TYR A 88 1.99 2.18 -6.79
CA TYR A 88 2.66 1.87 -8.04
C TYR A 88 2.26 2.88 -9.10
N VAL A 89 3.22 3.69 -9.53
CA VAL A 89 3.00 4.75 -10.51
C VAL A 89 3.57 4.31 -11.86
N THR A 90 2.76 4.34 -12.90
CA THR A 90 3.19 4.07 -14.28
C THR A 90 4.01 5.24 -14.85
N ASP A 91 4.81 4.98 -15.88
CA ASP A 91 5.60 6.05 -16.55
C ASP A 91 4.73 7.14 -17.16
N GLU A 92 3.48 6.85 -17.50
CA GLU A 92 2.49 7.84 -17.97
C GLU A 92 2.04 8.78 -16.86
N ALA A 93 1.83 8.25 -15.66
CA ALA A 93 1.50 9.06 -14.49
C ALA A 93 2.67 9.93 -14.02
N LYS A 94 3.93 9.48 -14.25
CA LYS A 94 5.12 10.31 -14.01
C LYS A 94 5.13 11.61 -14.81
N LYS A 95 4.72 11.56 -16.07
CA LYS A 95 4.67 12.76 -16.95
C LYS A 95 3.61 13.76 -16.51
N ALA A 96 2.53 13.29 -15.89
CA ALA A 96 1.46 14.16 -15.37
C ALA A 96 1.81 14.82 -14.03
N SER A 97 2.80 14.32 -13.31
CA SER A 97 3.21 14.84 -11.98
C SER A 97 4.47 15.71 -12.00
N GLU A 98 5.00 16.05 -13.19
CA GLU A 98 6.24 16.85 -13.31
C GLU A 98 6.14 18.28 -12.76
N ASP A 99 4.94 18.77 -12.44
CA ASP A 99 4.71 20.08 -11.80
C ASP A 99 4.58 20.03 -10.26
N GLY A 100 4.66 18.87 -9.63
CA GLY A 100 4.64 18.66 -8.19
C GLY A 100 5.82 17.82 -7.72
N GLU A 101 6.50 18.21 -6.64
CA GLU A 101 7.64 17.48 -6.06
C GLU A 101 7.26 16.05 -5.60
N VAL A 102 7.14 15.13 -6.51
CA VAL A 102 7.00 13.71 -6.20
C VAL A 102 8.37 13.06 -6.26
N LYS A 103 8.95 12.75 -5.11
CA LYS A 103 10.23 12.03 -5.00
C LYS A 103 10.03 10.56 -5.28
N PHE A 104 10.42 10.11 -6.47
CA PHE A 104 10.47 8.69 -6.80
C PHE A 104 11.78 8.05 -6.32
N SER A 105 11.70 6.95 -5.58
CA SER A 105 12.84 6.09 -5.34
C SER A 105 12.97 5.09 -6.50
N GLY A 106 13.79 5.41 -7.50
CA GLY A 106 14.18 4.47 -8.56
C GLY A 106 13.31 4.47 -9.82
N ALA A 107 13.87 3.91 -10.89
CA ALA A 107 13.25 3.79 -12.21
C ALA A 107 12.14 2.75 -12.20
N GLY A 108 10.92 3.14 -11.95
CA GLY A 108 9.79 2.27 -12.13
C GLY A 108 8.90 2.07 -10.93
N GLY A 109 8.40 3.10 -10.36
CA GLY A 109 7.05 3.03 -10.02
C GLY A 109 6.55 2.83 -8.62
N TRP A 110 7.31 2.58 -7.59
CA TRP A 110 6.79 2.57 -6.23
C TRP A 110 7.07 3.90 -5.54
N LEU A 111 6.00 4.54 -5.06
CA LEU A 111 6.03 5.79 -4.33
C LEU A 111 5.63 5.52 -2.88
N ALA A 112 6.48 5.86 -1.94
CA ALA A 112 6.10 5.90 -0.54
C ALA A 112 5.30 7.19 -0.29
N THR A 113 4.03 7.05 0.05
CA THR A 113 3.14 8.17 0.33
C THR A 113 2.87 8.25 1.83
N ASN A 114 3.85 8.79 2.58
CA ASN A 114 3.63 9.12 3.98
C ASN A 114 2.87 10.45 4.14
N ASP A 115 2.73 11.18 3.06
CA ASP A 115 1.93 12.40 3.05
C ASP A 115 0.45 12.03 2.88
N LEU A 116 -0.16 11.66 3.99
CA LEU A 116 -1.61 11.41 4.06
C LEU A 116 -2.43 12.64 3.62
N GLY A 117 -1.84 13.84 3.62
CA GLY A 117 -2.48 15.06 3.15
C GLY A 117 -2.92 14.95 1.71
N ALA A 118 -2.07 14.45 0.82
CA ALA A 118 -2.37 14.34 -0.60
C ALA A 118 -3.54 13.38 -0.89
N TRP A 119 -3.69 12.32 -0.11
CA TRP A 119 -4.78 11.35 -0.29
C TRP A 119 -6.10 11.83 0.30
N TYR A 120 -6.04 12.67 1.31
CA TYR A 120 -7.21 13.27 1.93
C TYR A 120 -7.64 14.58 1.26
N ASP A 121 -6.84 15.13 0.37
CA ASP A 121 -7.09 16.41 -0.32
C ASP A 121 -7.83 16.21 -1.65
N THR A 122 -8.89 15.42 -1.64
CA THR A 122 -9.78 15.26 -2.79
C THR A 122 -10.92 16.27 -2.75
N LEU A 123 -11.32 16.80 -3.91
CA LEU A 123 -12.26 17.92 -4.07
C LEU A 123 -13.58 17.76 -3.29
N ASN A 124 -14.08 16.57 -3.10
CA ASN A 124 -15.35 16.28 -2.46
C ASN A 124 -15.20 15.53 -1.11
N ARG A 125 -14.01 15.52 -0.54
CA ARG A 125 -13.82 14.85 0.75
C ARG A 125 -14.40 15.69 1.89
N GLU A 126 -15.11 15.04 2.78
CA GLU A 126 -15.62 15.70 3.98
C GLU A 126 -14.48 16.15 4.90
N GLN A 127 -14.61 17.37 5.43
CA GLN A 127 -13.55 17.97 6.25
C GLN A 127 -13.81 17.81 7.77
N TYR A 128 -15.03 17.46 8.16
CA TYR A 128 -15.43 17.42 9.57
C TYR A 128 -15.74 16.02 10.10
N HIS A 129 -15.92 15.05 9.20
CA HIS A 129 -16.24 13.69 9.57
C HIS A 129 -15.09 12.76 9.21
N PHE A 130 -14.99 11.67 9.97
CA PHE A 130 -14.06 10.61 9.65
C PHE A 130 -14.40 9.98 8.30
N ASN A 131 -13.40 9.83 7.45
CA ASN A 131 -13.49 9.17 6.16
C ASN A 131 -12.48 8.04 6.08
N ALA A 132 -12.83 6.95 5.39
CA ALA A 132 -11.84 5.95 5.04
C ALA A 132 -10.76 6.56 4.16
N TYR A 133 -9.57 6.02 4.26
CA TYR A 133 -8.46 6.35 3.38
C TYR A 133 -8.84 6.12 1.90
N LYS A 134 -9.48 4.99 1.60
CA LYS A 134 -9.88 4.59 0.25
C LYS A 134 -11.11 3.69 0.30
N ASN A 135 -12.03 3.86 -0.66
CA ASN A 135 -13.15 2.97 -0.91
C ASN A 135 -14.15 2.82 0.27
N TRP A 136 -14.75 1.65 0.42
CA TRP A 136 -15.86 1.42 1.33
C TRP A 136 -15.43 1.32 2.78
N ILE A 137 -16.19 1.95 3.66
CA ILE A 137 -16.15 1.73 5.11
C ILE A 137 -17.51 1.26 5.61
N ASN A 138 -17.48 0.46 6.67
CA ASN A 138 -18.68 -0.01 7.36
C ASN A 138 -18.53 0.22 8.87
N ASP A 139 -19.14 -0.66 9.67
CA ASP A 139 -19.32 -0.50 11.10
C ASP A 139 -18.05 -0.15 11.88
N PRO A 140 -18.10 0.82 12.80
CA PRO A 140 -17.03 1.04 13.74
C PRO A 140 -16.93 -0.14 14.73
N ASN A 141 -15.78 -0.75 14.83
CA ASN A 141 -15.55 -1.93 15.66
C ASN A 141 -14.97 -1.61 17.06
N GLY A 142 -14.56 -0.39 17.27
CA GLY A 142 -14.05 0.03 18.55
C GLY A 142 -13.45 1.43 18.53
N LEU A 143 -13.53 2.07 19.68
CA LEU A 143 -12.87 3.35 19.94
C LEU A 143 -12.15 3.23 21.27
N CYS A 144 -10.84 3.52 21.25
CA CYS A 144 -10.08 3.58 22.50
C CYS A 144 -9.15 4.79 22.54
N TYR A 145 -8.81 5.21 23.74
CA TYR A 145 -7.79 6.21 23.96
C TYR A 145 -6.54 5.54 24.51
N TYR A 146 -5.41 5.69 23.79
CA TYR A 146 -4.14 5.11 24.19
C TYR A 146 -2.97 6.00 23.80
N LYS A 147 -2.05 6.22 24.71
CA LYS A 147 -0.83 7.03 24.52
C LYS A 147 -1.07 8.43 23.91
N GLY A 148 -2.15 9.10 24.29
CA GLY A 148 -2.46 10.45 23.79
C GLY A 148 -3.31 10.51 22.51
N TYR A 149 -3.66 9.38 21.94
CA TYR A 149 -4.42 9.28 20.68
C TYR A 149 -5.76 8.57 20.87
N TYR A 150 -6.76 8.99 20.08
CA TYR A 150 -8.00 8.25 19.89
C TYR A 150 -7.85 7.29 18.70
N HIS A 151 -7.97 6.00 18.97
CA HIS A 151 -7.91 4.95 17.95
C HIS A 151 -9.31 4.52 17.59
N LEU A 152 -9.68 4.66 16.32
CA LEU A 152 -10.95 4.19 15.78
C LEU A 152 -10.68 2.99 14.87
N TYR A 153 -11.23 1.84 15.22
CA TYR A 153 -11.22 0.64 14.39
C TYR A 153 -12.55 0.53 13.65
N TYR A 154 -12.51 0.15 12.38
CA TYR A 154 -13.68 0.02 11.53
C TYR A 154 -13.46 -1.05 10.46
N GLN A 155 -14.55 -1.55 9.89
CA GLN A 155 -14.50 -2.44 8.75
C GLN A 155 -14.23 -1.63 7.48
N ALA A 156 -13.34 -2.11 6.64
CA ALA A 156 -13.01 -1.44 5.39
C ALA A 156 -12.83 -2.44 4.25
N ASN A 157 -13.40 -2.11 3.09
CA ASN A 157 -13.08 -2.78 1.84
C ASN A 157 -12.19 -1.86 1.00
N PRO A 158 -10.87 -2.06 0.98
CA PRO A 158 -9.96 -1.21 0.21
C PRO A 158 -9.99 -1.50 -1.30
N HIS A 159 -10.74 -2.51 -1.74
CA HIS A 159 -10.72 -3.01 -3.11
C HIS A 159 -11.87 -2.49 -3.96
N SER A 160 -12.99 -2.11 -3.35
CA SER A 160 -14.16 -1.65 -4.09
C SER A 160 -14.94 -0.59 -3.31
N GLN A 161 -15.91 0.03 -4.00
CA GLN A 161 -16.90 0.93 -3.40
C GLN A 161 -18.18 0.20 -2.99
N GLU A 162 -18.16 -1.10 -3.01
CA GLU A 162 -19.30 -1.95 -2.66
C GLU A 162 -18.99 -2.78 -1.42
N TRP A 163 -20.06 -3.21 -0.75
CA TRP A 163 -19.97 -4.14 0.36
C TRP A 163 -19.53 -5.52 -0.14
N ASP A 164 -18.36 -5.97 0.24
CA ASP A 164 -17.75 -7.23 -0.17
C ASP A 164 -16.83 -7.75 0.94
N VAL A 165 -15.86 -8.57 0.63
CA VAL A 165 -14.90 -9.14 1.58
C VAL A 165 -14.12 -8.02 2.29
N MET A 166 -14.35 -7.90 3.58
CA MET A 166 -13.71 -6.96 4.50
C MET A 166 -12.69 -7.67 5.38
#